data_52dd5dfaa30884552539084cbd1c5f43
#
_entry.id   52dd5dfaa30884552539084cbd1c5f43
#
_cell.length_a   1.000
_cell.length_b   1.000
_cell.length_c   1.000
_cell.angle_alpha   90.00
_cell.angle_beta   90.00
_cell.angle_gamma   90.00
#
_symmetry.space_group_name_H-M   'P 1'
#
loop_
_entity.id
_entity.type
_entity.pdbx_description
1 polymer ?
#
loop_
_entity_poly.entity_id
_entity_poly.type
_entity_poly.pdbx_seq_one_letter_code
_entity_poly.pdbx_strand_id
1 'polypeptide(L)'
;MHSIRKQTPFLFTVLFSIVIILLVPVKPALAAADSLTTIATSTLGSVRFYPCAGEYIELQGDYSAIFHVTFDPTGGTHVIGQNISRGIHGVGLQTGTIYVASDADRRTTNIFGAPGFESTYVDTFRLVSQGKSANLLVQMTIHLTYAPDQGFTAQISNVDSTCK
;
A
#
# COMPACT_ATOMS: atom_id res chain seq x y z
N MET A 1 -21.89 -53.30 68.10
CA MET A 1 -20.73 -53.18 67.20
C MET A 1 -21.20 -52.48 65.92
N HIS A 2 -20.95 -51.20 65.82
CA HIS A 2 -21.31 -50.39 64.64
C HIS A 2 -20.10 -50.23 63.72
N SER A 3 -20.25 -50.73 62.46
CA SER A 3 -19.26 -50.60 61.44
C SER A 3 -19.46 -49.26 60.73
N ILE A 4 -18.52 -48.31 60.93
CA ILE A 4 -18.46 -47.03 60.21
C ILE A 4 -17.76 -47.31 58.89
N ARG A 5 -18.50 -47.33 57.78
CA ARG A 5 -17.96 -47.33 56.41
C ARG A 5 -17.33 -46.01 56.08
N LYS A 6 -16.01 -46.01 55.90
CA LYS A 6 -15.23 -44.90 55.34
C LYS A 6 -15.52 -44.78 53.83
N GLN A 7 -16.43 -43.90 53.47
CA GLN A 7 -16.64 -43.48 52.07
C GLN A 7 -16.30 -42.02 51.94
N THR A 8 -15.03 -41.66 51.70
CA THR A 8 -14.74 -40.27 51.26
C THR A 8 -13.33 -40.01 50.76
N PRO A 9 -12.73 -40.75 49.82
CA PRO A 9 -11.72 -40.10 49.01
C PRO A 9 -12.12 -39.88 47.55
N PHE A 10 -13.17 -40.54 47.03
CA PHE A 10 -13.47 -40.51 45.61
C PHE A 10 -14.15 -39.20 45.14
N LEU A 11 -14.96 -38.56 45.97
CA LEU A 11 -15.65 -37.34 45.62
C LEU A 11 -14.70 -36.13 45.53
N PHE A 12 -13.68 -36.07 46.37
CA PHE A 12 -12.71 -34.98 46.38
C PHE A 12 -11.81 -34.95 45.14
N THR A 13 -11.47 -36.11 44.60
CA THR A 13 -10.58 -36.24 43.45
C THR A 13 -11.30 -35.80 42.15
N VAL A 14 -12.61 -36.08 42.02
CA VAL A 14 -13.40 -35.66 40.85
C VAL A 14 -13.64 -34.15 40.83
N LEU A 15 -13.90 -33.52 41.98
CA LEU A 15 -14.06 -32.07 42.08
C LEU A 15 -12.80 -31.29 41.75
N PHE A 16 -11.63 -31.79 42.16
CA PHE A 16 -10.36 -31.17 41.88
C PHE A 16 -9.99 -31.22 40.38
N SER A 17 -10.34 -32.32 39.70
CA SER A 17 -10.10 -32.50 38.27
C SER A 17 -10.96 -31.55 37.41
N ILE A 18 -12.18 -31.22 37.84
CA ILE A 18 -13.08 -30.32 37.12
C ILE A 18 -12.61 -28.84 37.23
N VAL A 19 -12.04 -28.46 38.36
CA VAL A 19 -11.51 -27.07 38.57
C VAL A 19 -10.26 -26.82 37.73
N ILE A 20 -9.43 -27.83 37.48
CA ILE A 20 -8.22 -27.66 36.66
C ILE A 20 -8.56 -27.47 35.19
N ILE A 21 -9.65 -28.03 34.68
CA ILE A 21 -10.08 -27.89 33.27
C ILE A 21 -10.60 -26.48 33.01
N LEU A 22 -11.12 -25.76 34.00
CA LEU A 22 -11.63 -24.40 33.86
C LEU A 22 -10.55 -23.30 33.87
N LEU A 23 -9.29 -23.67 34.21
CA LEU A 23 -8.15 -22.75 34.26
C LEU A 23 -7.24 -22.82 33.02
N VAL A 24 -7.65 -23.55 31.97
CA VAL A 24 -6.93 -23.48 30.68
C VAL A 24 -7.14 -22.06 30.13
N PRO A 25 -6.05 -21.24 30.02
CA PRO A 25 -6.18 -19.92 29.42
C PRO A 25 -6.68 -20.11 27.98
N VAL A 26 -7.91 -19.70 27.73
CA VAL A 26 -8.44 -19.59 26.37
C VAL A 26 -7.52 -18.55 25.71
N LYS A 27 -6.66 -18.99 24.81
CA LYS A 27 -5.89 -18.04 23.99
C LYS A 27 -6.91 -17.12 23.31
N PRO A 28 -6.77 -15.81 23.46
CA PRO A 28 -7.65 -14.90 22.75
C PRO A 28 -7.65 -15.27 21.28
N ALA A 29 -8.83 -15.32 20.68
CA ALA A 29 -8.96 -15.51 19.25
C ALA A 29 -8.01 -14.53 18.56
N LEU A 30 -7.25 -15.01 17.59
CA LEU A 30 -6.32 -14.22 16.81
C LEU A 30 -7.01 -12.91 16.44
N ALA A 31 -6.41 -11.81 16.86
CA ALA A 31 -6.91 -10.49 16.51
C ALA A 31 -7.07 -10.43 14.98
N ALA A 32 -8.20 -9.95 14.51
CA ALA A 32 -8.41 -9.74 13.09
C ALA A 32 -7.29 -8.82 12.57
N ALA A 33 -6.79 -9.11 11.38
CA ALA A 33 -5.81 -8.23 10.74
C ALA A 33 -6.42 -6.83 10.59
N ASP A 34 -5.73 -5.83 11.08
CA ASP A 34 -6.14 -4.44 10.91
C ASP A 34 -5.77 -3.97 9.50
N SER A 35 -6.61 -3.16 8.88
CA SER A 35 -6.38 -2.68 7.53
C SER A 35 -6.68 -1.20 7.40
N LEU A 36 -5.84 -0.52 6.63
CA LEU A 36 -5.93 0.91 6.35
C LEU A 36 -5.88 1.13 4.84
N THR A 37 -6.73 2.02 4.34
CA THR A 37 -6.65 2.49 2.95
C THR A 37 -6.35 3.98 2.95
N THR A 38 -5.34 4.38 2.19
CA THR A 38 -5.02 5.79 1.98
C THR A 38 -4.89 6.11 0.50
N ILE A 39 -5.15 7.35 0.13
CA ILE A 39 -5.07 7.85 -1.24
C ILE A 39 -4.19 9.08 -1.24
N ALA A 40 -3.13 9.06 -2.04
CA ALA A 40 -2.34 10.24 -2.38
C ALA A 40 -2.70 10.69 -3.79
N THR A 41 -2.97 11.98 -3.95
CA THR A 41 -3.24 12.57 -5.27
C THR A 41 -2.25 13.70 -5.53
N SER A 42 -1.76 13.77 -6.77
CA SER A 42 -0.91 14.86 -7.24
C SER A 42 -1.44 15.33 -8.60
N THR A 43 -1.56 16.63 -8.75
CA THR A 43 -1.89 17.24 -10.04
C THR A 43 -0.59 17.51 -10.78
N LEU A 44 -0.48 16.98 -11.99
CA LEU A 44 0.60 17.28 -12.90
C LEU A 44 0.25 18.55 -13.68
N GLY A 45 1.16 19.51 -13.60
CA GLY A 45 1.11 20.73 -14.38
C GLY A 45 2.54 21.18 -14.65
N SER A 46 3.15 20.75 -15.76
CA SER A 46 4.52 21.09 -16.07
C SER A 46 4.74 21.24 -17.55
N VAL A 47 5.57 22.21 -17.91
CA VAL A 47 6.05 22.40 -19.28
C VAL A 47 7.55 22.08 -19.31
N ARG A 48 7.94 21.11 -20.14
CA ARG A 48 9.35 20.70 -20.28
C ARG A 48 9.72 20.50 -21.75
N PHE A 49 10.99 20.72 -22.05
CA PHE A 49 11.53 20.40 -23.36
C PHE A 49 11.86 18.91 -23.47
N TYR A 50 11.40 18.26 -24.53
CA TYR A 50 11.63 16.84 -24.81
C TYR A 50 12.48 16.70 -26.07
N PRO A 51 13.76 16.31 -25.94
CA PRO A 51 14.67 16.25 -27.09
C PRO A 51 14.18 15.32 -28.20
N CYS A 52 13.48 14.22 -27.87
CA CYS A 52 12.94 13.28 -28.83
C CYS A 52 11.74 13.80 -29.63
N ALA A 53 10.98 14.71 -29.03
CA ALA A 53 9.89 15.39 -29.71
C ALA A 53 10.38 16.66 -30.42
N GLY A 54 11.55 17.19 -30.01
CA GLY A 54 12.11 18.44 -30.51
C GLY A 54 11.35 19.66 -30.07
N GLU A 55 10.47 19.56 -29.06
CA GLU A 55 9.59 20.63 -28.63
C GLU A 55 9.31 20.62 -27.12
N TYR A 56 8.74 21.73 -26.65
CA TYR A 56 8.16 21.79 -25.30
C TYR A 56 6.80 21.08 -25.30
N ILE A 57 6.60 20.27 -24.27
CA ILE A 57 5.33 19.57 -24.04
C ILE A 57 4.78 20.02 -22.69
N GLU A 58 3.53 20.43 -22.68
CA GLU A 58 2.78 20.71 -21.47
C GLU A 58 2.10 19.43 -21.02
N LEU A 59 2.43 18.95 -19.81
CA LEU A 59 1.80 17.80 -19.16
C LEU A 59 0.73 18.28 -18.20
N GLN A 60 -0.45 17.69 -18.28
CA GLN A 60 -1.59 17.99 -17.42
C GLN A 60 -2.31 16.70 -17.00
N GLY A 61 -3.02 16.75 -15.87
CA GLY A 61 -3.88 15.69 -15.36
C GLY A 61 -3.57 15.31 -13.93
N ASP A 62 -4.35 14.37 -13.40
CA ASP A 62 -4.23 13.92 -12.02
C ASP A 62 -3.63 12.52 -11.96
N TYR A 63 -2.76 12.33 -10.99
CA TYR A 63 -2.22 11.05 -10.61
C TYR A 63 -2.68 10.70 -9.21
N SER A 64 -3.22 9.52 -9.04
CA SER A 64 -3.64 9.00 -7.75
C SER A 64 -2.93 7.69 -7.45
N ALA A 65 -2.36 7.61 -6.26
CA ALA A 65 -1.82 6.38 -5.71
C ALA A 65 -2.70 5.93 -4.54
N ILE A 66 -3.26 4.73 -4.65
CA ILE A 66 -4.11 4.12 -3.63
C ILE A 66 -3.31 3.03 -2.94
N PHE A 67 -3.23 3.09 -1.62
CA PHE A 67 -2.50 2.11 -0.81
C PHE A 67 -3.45 1.41 0.13
N HIS A 68 -3.43 0.07 0.08
CA HIS A 68 -4.03 -0.79 1.09
C HIS A 68 -2.92 -1.37 1.95
N VAL A 69 -2.97 -1.05 3.23
CA VAL A 69 -2.02 -1.53 4.23
C VAL A 69 -2.73 -2.50 5.15
N THR A 70 -2.19 -3.69 5.32
CA THR A 70 -2.70 -4.71 6.23
C THR A 70 -1.61 -5.03 7.25
N PHE A 71 -1.98 -4.98 8.53
CA PHE A 71 -1.11 -5.34 9.63
C PHE A 71 -1.49 -6.73 10.11
N ASP A 72 -0.56 -7.66 10.09
CA ASP A 72 -0.81 -8.98 10.64
C ASP A 72 -0.52 -9.03 12.15
N PRO A 73 -1.14 -9.96 12.90
CA PRO A 73 -0.95 -10.05 14.35
C PRO A 73 0.49 -10.41 14.77
N THR A 74 1.33 -10.83 13.85
CA THR A 74 2.74 -11.19 14.10
C THR A 74 3.69 -10.02 13.88
N GLY A 75 3.16 -8.83 13.53
CA GLY A 75 3.91 -7.61 13.30
C GLY A 75 4.35 -7.40 11.85
N GLY A 76 3.86 -8.21 10.91
CA GLY A 76 4.09 -8.00 9.48
C GLY A 76 3.20 -6.89 8.93
N THR A 77 3.71 -6.18 7.95
CA THR A 77 2.97 -5.14 7.24
C THR A 77 2.97 -5.47 5.75
N HIS A 78 1.78 -5.55 5.17
CA HIS A 78 1.59 -5.80 3.74
C HIS A 78 1.03 -4.54 3.10
N VAL A 79 1.70 -4.05 2.06
CA VAL A 79 1.28 -2.84 1.32
C VAL A 79 0.99 -3.22 -0.12
N ILE A 80 -0.22 -2.94 -0.56
CA ILE A 80 -0.62 -3.05 -1.96
C ILE A 80 -0.84 -1.62 -2.48
N GLY A 81 -0.02 -1.19 -3.43
CA GLY A 81 -0.17 0.08 -4.13
C GLY A 81 -0.84 -0.13 -5.49
N GLN A 82 -1.77 0.74 -5.82
CA GLN A 82 -2.36 0.85 -7.15
C GLN A 82 -2.24 2.29 -7.61
N ASN A 83 -1.63 2.49 -8.77
CA ASN A 83 -1.43 3.79 -9.38
C ASN A 83 -2.45 3.99 -10.50
N ILE A 84 -3.08 5.15 -10.52
CA ILE A 84 -4.11 5.49 -11.50
C ILE A 84 -3.79 6.87 -12.06
N SER A 85 -3.55 6.92 -13.36
CA SER A 85 -3.50 8.17 -14.12
C SER A 85 -4.94 8.59 -14.50
N ARG A 86 -5.36 9.77 -14.05
CA ARG A 86 -6.67 10.30 -14.40
C ARG A 86 -6.52 11.46 -15.37
N GLY A 87 -6.82 11.17 -16.64
CA GLY A 87 -6.76 12.18 -17.67
C GLY A 87 -5.38 12.79 -17.89
N ILE A 88 -4.31 12.09 -17.50
CA ILE A 88 -2.96 12.56 -17.78
C ILE A 88 -2.76 12.56 -19.29
N HIS A 89 -2.43 13.74 -19.80
CA HIS A 89 -2.13 13.96 -21.20
C HIS A 89 -1.02 15.00 -21.36
N GLY A 90 -0.43 15.03 -22.52
CA GLY A 90 0.54 16.03 -22.91
C GLY A 90 0.12 16.70 -24.22
N VAL A 91 0.49 17.94 -24.39
CA VAL A 91 0.29 18.69 -25.63
C VAL A 91 1.61 19.30 -26.07
N GLY A 92 2.09 18.96 -27.26
CA GLY A 92 3.24 19.56 -27.89
C GLY A 92 2.92 21.01 -28.26
N LEU A 93 3.69 21.98 -27.72
CA LEU A 93 3.36 23.39 -27.87
C LEU A 93 3.64 23.94 -29.29
N GLN A 94 4.46 23.26 -30.09
CA GLN A 94 4.77 23.68 -31.45
C GLN A 94 3.95 22.89 -32.48
N THR A 95 3.81 21.59 -32.28
CA THR A 95 3.14 20.71 -33.24
C THR A 95 1.67 20.47 -32.95
N GLY A 96 1.22 20.72 -31.70
CA GLY A 96 -0.10 20.32 -31.23
C GLY A 96 -0.24 18.80 -31.04
N THR A 97 0.84 18.04 -31.09
CA THR A 97 0.80 16.59 -30.88
C THR A 97 0.24 16.26 -29.49
N ILE A 98 -0.75 15.39 -29.45
CA ILE A 98 -1.37 14.95 -28.20
C ILE A 98 -0.71 13.65 -27.74
N TYR A 99 -0.44 13.56 -26.45
CA TYR A 99 0.10 12.40 -25.76
C TYR A 99 -0.91 11.95 -24.70
N VAL A 100 -1.21 10.66 -24.62
CA VAL A 100 -2.20 10.11 -23.68
C VAL A 100 -1.56 9.05 -22.82
N ALA A 101 -1.80 9.08 -21.51
CA ALA A 101 -1.34 8.03 -20.59
C ALA A 101 -2.01 6.70 -20.89
N SER A 102 -1.22 5.63 -20.98
CA SER A 102 -1.69 4.31 -21.38
C SER A 102 -1.75 3.29 -20.25
N ASP A 103 -1.21 3.59 -19.07
CA ASP A 103 -0.96 2.57 -18.06
C ASP A 103 -1.60 2.86 -16.70
N ALA A 104 -2.17 1.79 -16.11
CA ALA A 104 -2.40 1.66 -14.68
C ALA A 104 -1.43 0.59 -14.16
N ASP A 105 -0.64 0.92 -13.15
CA ASP A 105 0.27 -0.04 -12.53
C ASP A 105 -0.26 -0.51 -11.17
N ARG A 106 -0.01 -1.77 -10.85
CA ARG A 106 -0.31 -2.36 -9.55
C ARG A 106 0.95 -2.97 -8.97
N ARG A 107 1.36 -2.46 -7.83
CA ARG A 107 2.54 -2.95 -7.12
C ARG A 107 2.15 -3.52 -5.78
N THR A 108 2.74 -4.66 -5.43
CA THR A 108 2.63 -5.27 -4.11
C THR A 108 4.00 -5.28 -3.45
N THR A 109 4.08 -4.77 -2.24
CA THR A 109 5.30 -4.76 -1.43
C THR A 109 4.98 -5.32 -0.06
N ASN A 110 5.76 -6.29 0.40
CA ASN A 110 5.70 -6.81 1.76
C ASN A 110 6.82 -6.17 2.56
N ILE A 111 6.47 -5.55 3.67
CA ILE A 111 7.41 -4.91 4.58
C ILE A 111 7.33 -5.66 5.91
N PHE A 112 8.47 -6.17 6.37
CA PHE A 112 8.54 -6.93 7.61
C PHE A 112 9.29 -6.12 8.67
N GLY A 113 8.74 -6.07 9.87
CA GLY A 113 9.38 -5.50 11.07
C GLY A 113 8.83 -4.14 11.48
N ALA A 114 9.18 -3.72 12.68
CA ALA A 114 8.97 -2.46 13.39
C ALA A 114 7.58 -1.76 13.29
N PRO A 115 7.16 -1.05 14.32
CA PRO A 115 5.87 -0.35 14.36
C PRO A 115 5.75 0.85 13.39
N GLY A 116 6.73 1.07 12.53
CA GLY A 116 6.73 2.10 11.49
C GLY A 116 7.62 1.70 10.32
N PHE A 117 7.35 2.26 9.14
CA PHE A 117 8.21 2.05 7.97
C PHE A 117 8.29 3.30 7.10
N GLU A 118 9.38 3.38 6.35
CA GLU A 118 9.57 4.32 5.27
C GLU A 118 9.99 3.54 4.01
N SER A 119 9.41 3.87 2.89
CA SER A 119 9.72 3.25 1.61
C SER A 119 9.68 4.28 0.49
N THR A 120 10.64 4.18 -0.41
CA THR A 120 10.70 5.01 -1.61
C THR A 120 10.71 4.10 -2.82
N TYR A 121 9.88 4.39 -3.80
CA TYR A 121 9.91 3.69 -5.07
C TYR A 121 9.67 4.64 -6.24
N VAL A 122 10.10 4.20 -7.41
CA VAL A 122 9.88 4.92 -8.67
C VAL A 122 8.72 4.24 -9.38
N ASP A 123 7.70 5.03 -9.69
CA ASP A 123 6.64 4.62 -10.60
C ASP A 123 6.87 5.17 -11.99
N THR A 124 6.48 4.42 -13.00
CA THR A 124 6.66 4.81 -14.39
C THR A 124 5.38 4.59 -15.19
N PHE A 125 5.02 5.55 -15.99
CA PHE A 125 3.93 5.37 -16.95
C PHE A 125 4.32 5.93 -18.32
N ARG A 126 3.67 5.40 -19.36
CA ARG A 126 3.93 5.80 -20.73
C ARG A 126 2.89 6.80 -21.20
N LEU A 127 3.36 7.85 -21.87
CA LEU A 127 2.54 8.73 -22.67
C LEU A 127 2.71 8.35 -24.15
N VAL A 128 1.64 7.89 -24.74
CA VAL A 128 1.60 7.47 -26.14
C VAL A 128 1.24 8.66 -27.01
N SER A 129 2.12 8.97 -27.96
CA SER A 129 1.87 10.00 -28.96
C SER A 129 0.71 9.58 -29.86
N GLN A 130 -0.22 10.47 -30.07
CA GLN A 130 -1.30 10.29 -31.07
C GLN A 130 -0.89 10.74 -32.48
N GLY A 131 0.40 10.96 -32.71
CA GLY A 131 0.99 11.40 -33.96
C GLY A 131 2.22 10.60 -34.33
N LYS A 132 3.15 11.26 -35.04
CA LYS A 132 4.42 10.66 -35.49
C LYS A 132 5.56 10.83 -34.48
N SER A 133 5.37 11.63 -33.43
CA SER A 133 6.38 11.87 -32.40
C SER A 133 6.65 10.61 -31.57
N ALA A 134 7.85 10.52 -31.00
CA ALA A 134 8.20 9.44 -30.09
C ALA A 134 7.32 9.45 -28.82
N ASN A 135 7.09 8.27 -28.25
CA ASN A 135 6.42 8.16 -26.96
C ASN A 135 7.32 8.68 -25.83
N LEU A 136 6.69 9.07 -24.73
CA LEU A 136 7.41 9.52 -23.53
C LEU A 136 7.24 8.50 -22.41
N LEU A 137 8.27 8.36 -21.59
CA LEU A 137 8.22 7.63 -20.33
C LEU A 137 8.29 8.66 -19.21
N VAL A 138 7.28 8.73 -18.37
CA VAL A 138 7.26 9.58 -17.18
C VAL A 138 7.60 8.74 -15.97
N GLN A 139 8.52 9.24 -15.14
CA GLN A 139 8.96 8.63 -13.90
C GLN A 139 8.59 9.55 -12.74
N MET A 140 8.03 8.96 -11.70
CA MET A 140 7.68 9.67 -10.47
C MET A 140 8.29 8.94 -9.28
N THR A 141 8.85 9.70 -8.34
CA THR A 141 9.32 9.15 -7.07
C THR A 141 8.22 9.30 -6.04
N ILE A 142 7.87 8.20 -5.39
CA ILE A 142 6.84 8.15 -4.36
C ILE A 142 7.49 7.74 -3.05
N HIS A 143 7.32 8.58 -2.02
CA HIS A 143 7.73 8.30 -0.64
C HIS A 143 6.51 7.88 0.17
N LEU A 144 6.61 6.72 0.82
CA LEU A 144 5.61 6.19 1.72
C LEU A 144 6.18 6.18 3.13
N THR A 145 5.44 6.73 4.08
CA THR A 145 5.80 6.70 5.49
C THR A 145 4.60 6.23 6.29
N TYR A 146 4.82 5.33 7.21
CA TYR A 146 3.85 4.93 8.22
C TYR A 146 4.46 5.09 9.61
N ALA A 147 3.74 5.80 10.48
CA ALA A 147 4.04 5.88 11.90
C ALA A 147 2.75 5.59 12.68
N PRO A 148 2.79 4.76 13.74
CA PRO A 148 1.58 4.35 14.47
C PRO A 148 0.77 5.50 15.06
N ASP A 149 1.43 6.60 15.42
CA ASP A 149 0.85 7.83 16.00
C ASP A 149 0.42 8.86 14.95
N GLN A 150 0.98 8.80 13.74
CA GLN A 150 0.72 9.75 12.65
C GLN A 150 -0.06 9.13 11.50
N GLY A 151 -0.14 7.79 11.46
CA GLY A 151 -0.78 7.06 10.39
C GLY A 151 0.09 6.93 9.14
N PHE A 152 -0.57 6.77 8.01
CA PHE A 152 0.07 6.54 6.70
C PHE A 152 0.08 7.82 5.88
N THR A 153 1.24 8.17 5.33
CA THR A 153 1.40 9.29 4.40
C THR A 153 2.07 8.82 3.10
N ALA A 154 1.67 9.43 1.99
CA ALA A 154 2.30 9.22 0.70
C ALA A 154 2.58 10.58 0.06
N GLN A 155 3.80 10.77 -0.41
CA GLN A 155 4.22 11.99 -1.07
C GLN A 155 4.81 11.65 -2.44
N ILE A 156 4.35 12.35 -3.47
CA ILE A 156 4.88 12.25 -4.82
C ILE A 156 5.89 13.38 -5.01
N SER A 157 7.10 13.01 -5.38
CA SER A 157 8.20 13.95 -5.65
C SER A 157 8.89 13.57 -6.95
N ASN A 158 9.67 14.50 -7.51
CA ASN A 158 10.49 14.30 -8.68
C ASN A 158 9.75 13.61 -9.84
N VAL A 159 8.94 14.39 -10.53
CA VAL A 159 8.39 13.96 -11.81
C VAL A 159 9.44 14.22 -12.89
N ASP A 160 9.99 13.17 -13.46
CA ASP A 160 10.94 13.23 -14.57
C ASP A 160 10.37 12.50 -15.79
N SER A 161 10.92 12.79 -16.96
CA SER A 161 10.41 12.22 -18.19
C SER A 161 11.51 12.10 -19.23
N THR A 162 11.52 10.94 -19.88
CA THR A 162 12.50 10.60 -20.91
C THR A 162 11.80 10.12 -22.18
N CYS A 163 12.52 10.17 -23.26
CA CYS A 163 12.08 9.66 -24.55
C CYS A 163 12.24 8.14 -24.63
N LYS A 164 11.30 7.48 -25.32
CA LYS A 164 11.36 6.05 -25.55
C LYS A 164 10.90 5.70 -26.96
#